data_90be91237f80b1f6e57c63489ad26bc7
#
_entry.id   90be91237f80b1f6e57c63489ad26bc7
#
_cell.length_a   1.000
_cell.length_b   1.000
_cell.length_c   1.000
_cell.angle_alpha   90.00
_cell.angle_beta   90.00
_cell.angle_gamma   90.00
#
_symmetry.space_group_name_H-M   'P 1'
#
loop_
_entity.id
_entity.type
_entity.pdbx_description
1 polymer ?
#
loop_
_entity_poly.entity_id
_entity_poly.type
_entity_poly.pdbx_seq_one_letter_code
_entity_poly.pdbx_strand_id
1 'polypeptide(L)'
;LTAMLGEVVGLARRKGVAVDLHTEGQIEVPVKPNAFKRCVTNLVENAERYADHVSVRAGQRGKEIEITIDDDGPGIPEEFREDAFRPFYRLEDSRNPETGGVGLGLSIARDVIRGHGGDIALGDSPSGGLRARLTLPL
;
A
#
# COMPACT_ATOMS: atom_id res chain seq x y z
N LEU A 1 10.01 10.91 -5.29
CA LEU A 1 9.27 9.70 -4.93
C LEU A 1 10.14 8.68 -4.21
N THR A 2 11.32 8.41 -4.72
CA THR A 2 12.23 7.43 -4.10
C THR A 2 12.58 7.79 -2.66
N ALA A 3 12.91 9.04 -2.39
CA ALA A 3 13.21 9.51 -1.04
C ALA A 3 12.02 9.38 -0.10
N MET A 4 10.82 9.67 -0.60
CA MET A 4 9.58 9.56 0.16
C MET A 4 9.28 8.11 0.56
N LEU A 5 9.45 7.17 -0.37
CA LEU A 5 9.30 5.74 -0.08
C LEU A 5 10.32 5.28 0.97
N GLY A 6 11.55 5.78 0.88
CA GLY A 6 12.57 5.50 1.88
C GLY A 6 12.21 5.96 3.28
N GLU A 7 11.58 7.14 3.40
CA GLU A 7 11.11 7.65 4.68
C GLU A 7 10.01 6.77 5.28
N VAL A 8 9.03 6.37 4.47
CA VAL A 8 7.92 5.52 4.93
C VAL A 8 8.43 4.16 5.40
N VAL A 9 9.30 3.54 4.60
CA VAL A 9 9.88 2.23 4.94
C VAL A 9 10.76 2.35 6.19
N GLY A 10 11.53 3.42 6.31
CA GLY A 10 12.37 3.67 7.48
C GLY A 10 11.57 3.77 8.77
N LEU A 11 10.42 4.46 8.73
CA LEU A 11 9.52 4.55 9.89
C LEU A 11 8.95 3.18 10.27
N ALA A 12 8.55 2.39 9.30
CA ALA A 12 8.04 1.05 9.54
C ALA A 12 9.11 0.14 10.18
N ARG A 13 10.34 0.20 9.69
CA ARG A 13 11.47 -0.56 10.25
C ARG A 13 11.75 -0.18 11.69
N ARG A 14 11.64 1.10 12.04
CA ARG A 14 11.84 1.58 13.41
C ARG A 14 10.80 1.05 14.37
N LYS A 15 9.62 0.71 13.87
CA LYS A 15 8.55 0.07 14.66
C LYS A 15 8.73 -1.44 14.80
N GLY A 16 9.80 -1.99 14.22
CA GLY A 16 10.10 -3.41 14.29
C GLY A 16 9.50 -4.27 13.20
N VAL A 17 8.99 -3.66 12.14
CA VAL A 17 8.40 -4.40 11.02
C VAL A 17 9.48 -4.75 9.99
N ALA A 18 9.44 -5.97 9.48
CA ALA A 18 10.32 -6.41 8.41
C ALA A 18 9.80 -5.89 7.07
N VAL A 19 10.39 -4.80 6.58
CA VAL A 19 9.99 -4.17 5.32
C VAL A 19 11.21 -4.04 4.41
N ASP A 20 11.09 -4.55 3.19
CA ASP A 20 12.08 -4.37 2.14
C ASP A 20 11.64 -3.29 1.18
N LEU A 21 12.60 -2.52 0.69
CA LEU A 21 12.35 -1.51 -0.34
C LEU A 21 13.28 -1.75 -1.52
N HIS A 22 12.69 -1.82 -2.71
CA HIS A 22 13.44 -1.90 -3.96
C HIS A 22 12.89 -0.86 -4.94
N THR A 23 13.78 0.02 -5.41
CA THR A 23 13.43 1.03 -6.41
C THR A 23 14.30 0.86 -7.65
N GLU A 24 13.70 0.98 -8.83
CA GLU A 24 14.42 0.94 -10.11
C GLU A 24 14.84 2.36 -10.48
N GLY A 25 16.04 2.75 -10.02
CA GLY A 25 16.60 4.08 -10.28
C GLY A 25 15.91 5.18 -9.47
N GLN A 26 16.17 6.42 -9.88
CA GLN A 26 15.51 7.59 -9.30
C GLN A 26 14.21 7.83 -10.02
N ILE A 27 13.12 7.88 -9.29
CA ILE A 27 11.80 8.09 -9.84
C ILE A 27 11.33 9.49 -9.46
N GLU A 28 11.05 10.29 -10.48
CA GLU A 28 10.49 11.63 -10.29
C GLU A 28 9.12 11.71 -10.95
N VAL A 29 8.12 12.00 -10.14
CA VAL A 29 6.76 12.21 -10.61
C VAL A 29 6.12 13.29 -9.75
N PRO A 30 5.36 14.22 -10.33
CA PRO A 30 4.71 15.25 -9.56
C PRO A 30 3.58 14.65 -8.70
N VAL A 31 3.76 14.69 -7.40
CA VAL A 31 2.76 14.22 -6.43
C VAL A 31 2.63 15.26 -5.32
N LYS A 32 1.49 15.27 -4.65
CA LYS A 32 1.30 16.06 -3.44
C LYS A 32 2.00 15.33 -2.28
N PRO A 33 3.12 15.86 -1.76
CA PRO A 33 3.99 15.09 -0.88
C PRO A 33 3.30 14.51 0.36
N ASN A 34 2.57 15.35 1.09
CA ASN A 34 1.93 14.91 2.34
C ASN A 34 0.81 13.89 2.09
N ALA A 35 -0.02 14.13 1.08
CA ALA A 35 -1.10 13.22 0.74
C ALA A 35 -0.57 11.88 0.24
N PHE A 36 0.42 11.92 -0.63
CA PHE A 36 1.02 10.70 -1.19
C PHE A 36 1.73 9.88 -0.11
N LYS A 37 2.51 10.53 0.75
CA LYS A 37 3.18 9.88 1.87
C LYS A 37 2.18 9.19 2.80
N ARG A 38 1.07 9.86 3.10
CA ARG A 38 -0.01 9.30 3.91
C ARG A 38 -0.63 8.08 3.24
N CYS A 39 -0.84 8.13 1.93
CA CYS A 39 -1.36 7.01 1.15
C CYS A 39 -0.47 5.78 1.30
N VAL A 40 0.82 5.92 1.04
CA VAL A 40 1.77 4.81 1.12
C VAL A 40 1.88 4.29 2.56
N THR A 41 1.92 5.19 3.54
CA THR A 41 1.94 4.83 4.96
C THR A 41 0.73 3.98 5.33
N ASN A 42 -0.46 4.39 4.89
CA ASN A 42 -1.69 3.63 5.15
C ASN A 42 -1.63 2.22 4.55
N LEU A 43 -1.09 2.08 3.34
CA LEU A 43 -0.97 0.78 2.70
C LEU A 43 0.05 -0.11 3.40
N VAL A 44 1.19 0.44 3.80
CA VAL A 44 2.21 -0.31 4.55
C VAL A 44 1.66 -0.74 5.90
N GLU A 45 1.02 0.16 6.63
CA GLU A 45 0.41 -0.16 7.93
C GLU A 45 -0.68 -1.23 7.80
N ASN A 46 -1.48 -1.16 6.73
CA ASN A 46 -2.48 -2.19 6.46
C ASN A 46 -1.83 -3.56 6.23
N ALA A 47 -0.76 -3.61 5.47
CA ALA A 47 -0.02 -4.84 5.23
C ALA A 47 0.59 -5.40 6.52
N GLU A 48 1.16 -4.54 7.37
CA GLU A 48 1.78 -4.91 8.64
C GLU A 48 0.82 -5.61 9.61
N ARG A 49 -0.45 -5.25 9.58
CA ARG A 49 -1.44 -5.81 10.52
C ARG A 49 -1.65 -7.30 10.34
N TYR A 50 -1.43 -7.81 9.14
CA TYR A 50 -1.77 -9.17 8.76
C TYR A 50 -0.57 -10.00 8.36
N ALA A 51 0.61 -9.39 8.28
CA ALA A 51 1.80 -10.02 7.74
C ALA A 51 3.02 -9.82 8.62
N ASP A 52 3.98 -10.74 8.51
CA ASP A 52 5.27 -10.64 9.18
C ASP A 52 6.29 -9.89 8.32
N HIS A 53 6.12 -9.92 7.01
CA HIS A 53 7.05 -9.34 6.07
C HIS A 53 6.31 -8.55 4.98
N VAL A 54 6.81 -7.37 4.67
CA VAL A 54 6.26 -6.49 3.64
C VAL A 54 7.37 -6.11 2.67
N SER A 55 7.08 -6.13 1.37
CA SER A 55 8.01 -5.73 0.33
C SER A 55 7.41 -4.60 -0.50
N VAL A 56 8.14 -3.50 -0.60
CA VAL A 56 7.72 -2.33 -1.40
C VAL A 56 8.65 -2.24 -2.61
N ARG A 57 8.07 -2.20 -3.79
CA ARG A 57 8.81 -2.03 -5.05
C ARG A 57 8.24 -0.87 -5.84
N ALA A 58 9.10 -0.13 -6.49
CA ALA A 58 8.70 0.98 -7.35
C ALA A 58 9.55 0.99 -8.63
N GLY A 59 8.91 1.24 -9.75
CA GLY A 59 9.59 1.30 -11.04
C GLY A 59 8.71 1.93 -12.10
N GLN A 60 9.31 2.25 -13.23
CA GLN A 60 8.61 2.76 -14.39
C GLN A 60 8.17 1.60 -15.30
N ARG A 61 6.93 1.63 -15.73
CA ARG A 61 6.36 0.66 -16.67
C ARG A 61 5.69 1.44 -17.81
N GLY A 62 6.43 1.63 -18.91
CA GLY A 62 5.94 2.43 -20.02
C GLY A 62 5.77 3.90 -19.62
N LYS A 63 4.55 4.42 -19.73
CA LYS A 63 4.22 5.79 -19.36
C LYS A 63 3.63 5.92 -17.96
N GLU A 64 3.80 4.89 -17.14
CA GLU A 64 3.28 4.87 -15.78
C GLU A 64 4.39 4.55 -14.78
N ILE A 65 4.20 5.01 -13.57
CA ILE A 65 4.97 4.55 -12.42
C ILE A 65 4.12 3.49 -11.71
N GLU A 66 4.74 2.36 -11.42
CA GLU A 66 4.09 1.27 -10.69
C GLU A 66 4.76 1.11 -9.33
N ILE A 67 3.96 1.10 -8.27
CA ILE A 67 4.42 0.82 -6.92
C ILE A 67 3.64 -0.39 -6.43
N THR A 68 4.34 -1.43 -5.99
CA THR A 68 3.70 -2.60 -5.42
C THR A 68 4.07 -2.73 -3.95
N ILE A 69 3.06 -3.05 -3.14
CA ILE A 69 3.23 -3.34 -1.72
C ILE A 69 2.72 -4.75 -1.52
N ASP A 70 3.65 -5.68 -1.34
CA ASP A 70 3.38 -7.11 -1.22
C ASP A 70 3.55 -7.55 0.22
N ASP A 71 2.65 -8.38 0.74
CA ASP A 71 2.77 -8.96 2.06
C ASP A 71 2.70 -10.49 2.00
N ASP A 72 3.04 -11.13 3.10
CA ASP A 72 2.98 -12.58 3.26
C ASP A 72 1.84 -13.03 4.18
N GLY A 73 0.86 -12.16 4.38
CA GLY A 73 -0.30 -12.43 5.21
C GLY A 73 -1.35 -13.31 4.51
N PRO A 74 -2.58 -13.33 5.04
CA PRO A 74 -3.63 -14.19 4.50
C PRO A 74 -4.21 -13.72 3.16
N GLY A 75 -3.93 -12.49 2.74
CA GLY A 75 -4.51 -11.92 1.54
C GLY A 75 -5.99 -11.58 1.69
N ILE A 76 -6.59 -11.17 0.58
CA ILE A 76 -8.03 -10.87 0.52
C ILE A 76 -8.60 -11.69 -0.63
N PRO A 77 -9.64 -12.50 -0.39
CA PRO A 77 -10.31 -13.24 -1.46
C PRO A 77 -10.77 -12.29 -2.58
N GLU A 78 -10.63 -12.72 -3.82
CA GLU A 78 -10.94 -11.90 -4.99
C GLU A 78 -12.31 -11.24 -4.91
N GLU A 79 -13.30 -11.98 -4.43
CA GLU A 79 -14.68 -11.51 -4.30
C GLU A 79 -14.87 -10.36 -3.32
N PHE A 80 -13.91 -10.14 -2.39
CA PHE A 80 -13.98 -9.08 -1.38
C PHE A 80 -13.02 -7.92 -1.65
N ARG A 81 -12.21 -7.99 -2.70
CA ARG A 81 -11.17 -6.98 -2.96
C ARG A 81 -11.73 -5.59 -3.22
N GLU A 82 -12.79 -5.50 -4.00
CA GLU A 82 -13.42 -4.20 -4.26
C GLU A 82 -14.11 -3.65 -3.00
N ASP A 83 -14.72 -4.52 -2.22
CA ASP A 83 -15.34 -4.14 -0.94
C ASP A 83 -14.31 -3.60 0.05
N ALA A 84 -13.07 -4.08 0.00
CA ALA A 84 -12.02 -3.63 0.90
C ALA A 84 -11.69 -2.14 0.77
N PHE A 85 -12.06 -1.51 -0.35
CA PHE A 85 -11.90 -0.07 -0.54
C PHE A 85 -13.05 0.76 0.04
N ARG A 86 -14.10 0.13 0.53
CA ARG A 86 -15.21 0.88 1.14
C ARG A 86 -14.81 1.43 2.50
N PRO A 87 -15.20 2.67 2.83
CA PRO A 87 -14.97 3.21 4.17
C PRO A 87 -15.57 2.29 5.24
N PHE A 88 -14.83 2.09 6.32
CA PHE A 88 -15.23 1.27 7.47
C PHE A 88 -15.36 -0.23 7.19
N TYR A 89 -15.02 -0.69 5.96
CA TYR A 89 -15.03 -2.11 5.66
C TYR A 89 -13.89 -2.85 6.35
N ARG A 90 -14.18 -4.00 6.93
CA ARG A 90 -13.19 -4.89 7.53
C ARG A 90 -13.51 -6.33 7.18
N LEU A 91 -12.48 -7.11 6.87
CA LEU A 91 -12.61 -8.54 6.58
C LEU A 91 -12.85 -9.38 7.82
N GLU A 92 -12.30 -8.98 8.96
CA GLU A 92 -12.43 -9.68 10.22
C GLU A 92 -13.54 -9.07 11.05
N ASP A 93 -14.01 -9.85 12.04
CA ASP A 93 -14.91 -9.31 13.05
C ASP A 93 -14.16 -8.19 13.76
N SER A 94 -14.59 -6.97 13.53
CA SER A 94 -13.90 -5.75 13.89
C SER A 94 -14.01 -5.39 15.37
N ARG A 95 -14.42 -6.30 16.21
CA ARG A 95 -14.53 -6.06 17.65
C ARG A 95 -13.18 -6.00 18.35
N ASN A 96 -12.12 -6.40 17.66
CA ASN A 96 -10.77 -6.29 18.20
C ASN A 96 -10.12 -5.01 17.71
N PRO A 97 -10.05 -3.94 18.53
CA PRO A 97 -9.46 -2.67 18.10
C PRO A 97 -7.94 -2.75 17.90
N GLU A 98 -7.30 -3.81 18.38
CA GLU A 98 -5.85 -3.96 18.22
C GLU A 98 -5.47 -4.46 16.82
N THR A 99 -6.38 -5.14 16.10
CA THR A 99 -6.08 -5.71 14.79
C THR A 99 -6.50 -4.83 13.63
N GLY A 100 -7.19 -3.74 13.88
CA GLY A 100 -7.62 -2.93 12.76
C GLY A 100 -7.82 -1.49 13.15
N GLY A 101 -7.57 -0.57 12.29
CA GLY A 101 -8.02 0.80 12.45
C GLY A 101 -9.53 0.89 12.25
N VAL A 102 -10.00 2.05 11.87
CA VAL A 102 -11.42 2.27 11.61
C VAL A 102 -11.87 1.80 10.22
N GLY A 103 -10.98 1.15 9.45
CA GLY A 103 -11.33 0.66 8.11
C GLY A 103 -11.29 1.74 7.03
N LEU A 104 -10.56 2.82 7.24
CA LEU A 104 -10.45 3.93 6.28
C LEU A 104 -9.18 3.92 5.45
N GLY A 105 -8.18 3.11 5.83
CA GLY A 105 -6.86 3.16 5.20
C GLY A 105 -6.86 2.97 3.69
N LEU A 106 -7.53 1.93 3.19
CA LEU A 106 -7.58 1.65 1.75
C LEU A 106 -8.44 2.66 1.00
N SER A 107 -9.55 3.12 1.58
CA SER A 107 -10.39 4.12 0.92
C SER A 107 -9.67 5.44 0.76
N ILE A 108 -8.95 5.89 1.79
CA ILE A 108 -8.15 7.12 1.74
C ILE A 108 -7.03 6.98 0.71
N ALA A 109 -6.33 5.86 0.71
CA ALA A 109 -5.25 5.61 -0.24
C ALA A 109 -5.74 5.67 -1.68
N ARG A 110 -6.86 5.03 -1.98
CA ARG A 110 -7.43 5.03 -3.33
C ARG A 110 -7.84 6.43 -3.77
N ASP A 111 -8.46 7.20 -2.88
CA ASP A 111 -8.86 8.58 -3.18
C ASP A 111 -7.65 9.45 -3.51
N VAL A 112 -6.56 9.32 -2.76
CA VAL A 112 -5.32 10.05 -3.03
C VAL A 112 -4.76 9.69 -4.39
N ILE A 113 -4.64 8.41 -4.71
CA ILE A 113 -4.07 7.95 -5.97
C ILE A 113 -4.95 8.34 -7.14
N ARG A 114 -6.27 8.22 -7.03
CA ARG A 114 -7.21 8.68 -8.07
C ARG A 114 -7.13 10.19 -8.27
N GLY A 115 -6.91 10.95 -7.20
CA GLY A 115 -6.67 12.39 -7.29
C GLY A 115 -5.39 12.77 -8.03
N HIS A 116 -4.45 11.84 -8.14
CA HIS A 116 -3.22 12.00 -8.94
C HIS A 116 -3.35 11.43 -10.36
N GLY A 117 -4.52 10.97 -10.74
CA GLY A 117 -4.77 10.41 -12.07
C GLY A 117 -4.46 8.92 -12.21
N GLY A 118 -4.16 8.25 -11.11
CA GLY A 118 -3.86 6.82 -11.08
C GLY A 118 -4.96 6.00 -10.45
N ASP A 119 -4.64 4.78 -10.06
CA ASP A 119 -5.54 3.91 -9.32
C ASP A 119 -4.77 2.88 -8.50
N ILE A 120 -5.48 2.17 -7.62
CA ILE A 120 -4.96 1.07 -6.83
C ILE A 120 -5.76 -0.18 -7.17
N ALA A 121 -5.06 -1.28 -7.41
CA ALA A 121 -5.67 -2.59 -7.61
C ALA A 121 -5.11 -3.57 -6.58
N LEU A 122 -5.95 -4.48 -6.11
CA LEU A 122 -5.55 -5.54 -5.20
C LEU A 122 -5.42 -6.85 -5.96
N GLY A 123 -4.40 -7.63 -5.63
CA GLY A 123 -4.13 -8.91 -6.26
C GLY A 123 -3.39 -9.85 -5.33
N ASP A 124 -2.93 -10.96 -5.88
CA ASP A 124 -2.15 -11.93 -5.12
C ASP A 124 -0.68 -11.53 -5.09
N SER A 125 -0.09 -11.60 -3.89
CA SER A 125 1.34 -11.41 -3.71
C SER A 125 2.11 -12.68 -4.08
N PRO A 126 3.33 -12.55 -4.67
CA PRO A 126 4.22 -13.70 -4.85
C PRO A 126 4.56 -14.41 -3.53
N SER A 127 4.48 -13.69 -2.41
CA SER A 127 4.74 -14.23 -1.07
C SER A 127 3.52 -14.95 -0.46
N GLY A 128 2.42 -15.03 -1.18
CA GLY A 128 1.21 -15.72 -0.74
C GLY A 128 0.13 -14.86 -0.12
N GLY A 129 0.42 -13.58 0.14
CA GLY A 129 -0.53 -12.65 0.72
C GLY A 129 -1.16 -11.70 -0.30
N LEU A 130 -1.29 -10.44 0.07
CA LEU A 130 -1.94 -9.41 -0.74
C LEU A 130 -0.91 -8.54 -1.45
N ARG A 131 -1.18 -8.22 -2.69
CA ARG A 131 -0.47 -7.19 -3.45
C ARG A 131 -1.37 -5.97 -3.64
N ALA A 132 -0.93 -4.82 -3.16
CA ALA A 132 -1.53 -3.54 -3.52
C ALA A 132 -0.67 -2.93 -4.63
N ARG A 133 -1.25 -2.72 -5.79
CA ARG A 133 -0.56 -2.14 -6.95
C ARG A 133 -1.09 -0.74 -7.19
N LEU A 134 -0.20 0.23 -7.07
CA LEU A 134 -0.49 1.64 -7.36
C LEU A 134 0.08 1.96 -8.72
N THR A 135 -0.70 2.62 -9.57
CA THR A 135 -0.23 3.14 -10.85
C THR A 135 -0.45 4.64 -10.89
N LEU A 136 0.55 5.36 -11.38
CA LEU A 136 0.52 6.82 -11.54
C LEU A 136 0.96 7.17 -12.94
N PRO A 137 0.28 8.10 -13.63
CA PRO A 137 0.73 8.56 -14.93
C PRO A 137 2.00 9.39 -14.80
N LEU A 138 2.86 9.28 -15.78
CA LEU A 138 4.05 10.13 -15.90
C LEU A 138 3.70 11.51 -16.42
#